data_796365551e51bff099743c65ef01edbb
#
_entry.id   796365551e51bff099743c65ef01edbb
#
_cell.length_a   1.000
_cell.length_b   1.000
_cell.length_c   1.000
_cell.angle_alpha   90.00
_cell.angle_beta   90.00
_cell.angle_gamma   90.00
#
_symmetry.space_group_name_H-M   'P 1'
#
loop_
_entity.id
_entity.type
_entity.pdbx_description
1 polymer ?
#
loop_
_entity_poly.entity_id
_entity_poly.type
_entity_poly.pdbx_seq_one_letter_code
_entity_poly.pdbx_strand_id
1 'polypeptide(L)'
;MKNTKCLIVLFFFFLMPFCYSQTDSITNNKRDILDVLYKLFHKNDSVRTGMDKKIAFSLLPVPINADKSGGLVVSFLTSFYLGDEKTTNMSQITFSPYFSFTNQYVFPIQTYIYTKDNHWNFIGDYRFMIYPQDTYGLGGNNTADEMSTLDYQQWRFYQFATRKIVGNYRAGLGLLYDNYQNISEESFIDGETDYYKYMNGDFSNETSFGVAFQGLYDSRENNVNPEQGMYIEADYRINTSGVEGKKWNSIYIDARKYHSFSKQRHKVLAYRAFYWSTFGGKPHYLDLPSIGWDRDGKTGRGFTRNRFRSNALLYFEGEYRMDISKNGFWGAVFFTNISSVSKFDTYDFSKWNPAVGTGLRIKFNKKNNSNLVLDYGISKNDWSLRLGLSENF
;
A
#
# COMPACT_ATOMS: atom_id res chain seq x y z
N MET A 1 2.62 21.51 -28.28
CA MET A 1 2.30 21.14 -26.90
C MET A 1 3.57 20.62 -26.18
N LYS A 2 4.60 21.46 -25.93
CA LYS A 2 5.90 20.98 -25.37
C LYS A 2 6.37 21.72 -24.10
N ASN A 3 5.60 22.65 -23.52
CA ASN A 3 6.10 23.54 -22.46
C ASN A 3 5.39 23.49 -21.11
N THR A 4 4.47 22.56 -20.86
CA THR A 4 3.74 22.50 -19.58
C THR A 4 4.40 21.63 -18.52
N LYS A 5 5.39 20.83 -18.89
CA LYS A 5 6.07 19.89 -17.95
C LYS A 5 7.11 20.57 -17.05
N CYS A 6 7.61 21.75 -17.42
CA CYS A 6 8.66 22.46 -16.65
C CYS A 6 8.10 23.36 -15.53
N LEU A 7 6.84 23.75 -15.59
CA LEU A 7 6.27 24.73 -14.66
C LEU A 7 5.92 24.14 -13.29
N ILE A 8 5.58 22.85 -13.22
CA ILE A 8 5.18 22.19 -11.97
C ILE A 8 6.41 21.90 -11.07
N VAL A 9 7.56 21.62 -11.66
CA VAL A 9 8.80 21.36 -10.90
C VAL A 9 9.34 22.64 -10.26
N LEU A 10 9.17 23.79 -10.92
CA LEU A 10 9.63 25.09 -10.40
C LEU A 10 8.79 25.62 -9.23
N PHE A 11 7.50 25.27 -9.14
CA PHE A 11 6.63 25.72 -8.04
C PHE A 11 6.99 25.06 -6.69
N PHE A 12 7.54 23.84 -6.70
CA PHE A 12 7.96 23.13 -5.49
C PHE A 12 9.27 23.63 -4.89
N PHE A 13 10.16 24.21 -5.70
CA PHE A 13 11.45 24.75 -5.19
C PHE A 13 11.31 26.10 -4.47
N PHE A 14 10.23 26.86 -4.73
CA PHE A 14 10.03 28.18 -4.12
C PHE A 14 9.37 28.14 -2.73
N LEU A 15 8.91 26.98 -2.26
CA LEU A 15 8.29 26.84 -0.93
C LEU A 15 9.23 26.27 0.14
N MET A 16 10.53 26.18 -0.10
CA MET A 16 11.49 25.87 0.96
C MET A 16 11.87 27.14 1.72
N PRO A 17 11.35 27.40 2.92
CA PRO A 17 11.89 28.44 3.77
C PRO A 17 13.30 28.01 4.20
N PHE A 18 14.27 28.85 3.95
CA PHE A 18 15.64 28.71 4.45
C PHE A 18 15.58 28.55 5.98
N CYS A 19 15.80 27.34 6.48
CA CYS A 19 15.94 27.09 7.91
C CYS A 19 17.34 27.47 8.37
N TYR A 20 17.49 28.64 8.94
CA TYR A 20 18.67 28.99 9.75
C TYR A 20 18.70 28.12 11.00
N SER A 21 19.84 27.44 11.19
CA SER A 21 20.11 26.62 12.37
C SER A 21 20.36 27.54 13.59
N GLN A 22 19.38 27.61 14.47
CA GLN A 22 19.61 28.04 15.86
C GLN A 22 19.61 26.80 16.75
N THR A 23 20.67 26.65 17.53
CA THR A 23 20.82 25.68 18.60
C THR A 23 19.98 26.12 19.79
N ASP A 24 18.75 25.62 19.87
CA ASP A 24 17.90 25.79 21.06
C ASP A 24 17.41 24.44 21.57
N SER A 25 17.34 24.32 22.89
CA SER A 25 16.93 23.20 23.71
C SER A 25 15.70 22.49 23.13
N ILE A 26 15.78 21.18 22.97
CA ILE A 26 14.74 20.30 22.45
C ILE A 26 13.62 20.25 23.48
N THR A 27 12.65 21.14 23.37
CA THR A 27 11.37 20.99 24.05
C THR A 27 10.52 20.00 23.25
N ASN A 28 9.96 19.03 23.99
CA ASN A 28 9.20 17.87 23.53
C ASN A 28 7.79 18.26 22.98
N ASN A 29 7.72 19.21 22.04
CA ASN A 29 6.47 19.76 21.51
C ASN A 29 6.19 19.21 20.09
N LYS A 30 5.93 17.89 20.00
CA LYS A 30 5.44 17.29 18.75
C LYS A 30 4.10 17.94 18.36
N ARG A 31 3.99 18.37 17.09
CA ARG A 31 2.79 18.99 16.53
C ARG A 31 2.19 18.11 15.44
N ASP A 32 0.87 18.20 15.29
CA ASP A 32 0.11 17.58 14.21
C ASP A 32 -0.84 18.58 13.53
N ILE A 33 -1.50 18.13 12.46
CA ILE A 33 -2.45 18.97 11.71
C ILE A 33 -3.58 19.46 12.63
N LEU A 34 -4.04 18.65 13.57
CA LEU A 34 -5.13 19.02 14.47
C LEU A 34 -4.71 20.17 15.41
N ASP A 35 -3.45 20.18 15.87
CA ASP A 35 -2.90 21.29 16.66
C ASP A 35 -2.85 22.59 15.85
N VAL A 36 -2.50 22.50 14.56
CA VAL A 36 -2.44 23.67 13.66
C VAL A 36 -3.84 24.19 13.37
N LEU A 37 -4.80 23.33 13.04
CA LEU A 37 -6.19 23.72 12.80
C LEU A 37 -6.82 24.33 14.06
N TYR A 38 -6.61 23.70 15.22
CA TYR A 38 -7.11 24.25 16.48
C TYR A 38 -6.59 25.67 16.73
N LYS A 39 -5.29 25.90 16.52
CA LYS A 39 -4.68 27.22 16.69
C LYS A 39 -5.20 28.27 15.69
N LEU A 40 -5.58 27.86 14.49
CA LEU A 40 -6.15 28.75 13.46
C LEU A 40 -7.58 29.18 13.79
N PHE A 41 -8.38 28.27 14.36
CA PHE A 41 -9.79 28.50 14.64
C PHE A 41 -10.08 29.01 16.07
N HIS A 42 -9.15 28.79 17.03
CA HIS A 42 -9.30 29.18 18.44
C HIS A 42 -8.13 30.07 18.85
N LYS A 43 -8.32 31.37 18.70
CA LYS A 43 -7.26 32.39 18.86
C LYS A 43 -6.73 32.58 20.30
N ASN A 44 -7.40 32.04 21.34
CA ASN A 44 -7.13 32.40 22.74
C ASN A 44 -7.05 31.26 23.76
N ASP A 45 -7.13 29.98 23.39
CA ASP A 45 -7.06 28.92 24.39
C ASP A 45 -5.79 28.09 24.29
N SER A 46 -5.12 28.00 25.43
CA SER A 46 -3.97 27.15 25.66
C SER A 46 -4.30 25.65 25.42
N VAL A 47 -3.46 25.02 24.63
CA VAL A 47 -3.22 23.57 24.57
C VAL A 47 -4.42 22.68 24.92
N ARG A 48 -4.87 21.93 23.94
CA ARG A 48 -5.84 20.84 24.09
C ARG A 48 -5.33 19.81 25.12
N THR A 49 -5.56 20.11 26.40
CA THR A 49 -5.35 19.16 27.50
C THR A 49 -6.50 18.16 27.50
N GLY A 50 -6.18 16.90 27.24
CA GLY A 50 -6.97 15.79 27.73
C GLY A 50 -8.30 15.54 27.05
N MET A 51 -8.28 14.79 25.97
CA MET A 51 -9.24 13.71 25.82
C MET A 51 -8.44 12.42 25.80
N ASP A 52 -8.38 11.72 26.92
CA ASP A 52 -8.02 10.32 27.04
C ASP A 52 -9.11 9.47 26.38
N LYS A 53 -9.27 9.63 25.08
CA LYS A 53 -10.12 8.74 24.30
C LYS A 53 -9.25 7.54 23.93
N LYS A 54 -9.64 6.36 24.39
CA LYS A 54 -9.10 5.05 24.00
C LYS A 54 -9.17 4.81 22.47
N ILE A 55 -9.82 5.70 21.73
CA ILE A 55 -10.02 5.64 20.29
C ILE A 55 -9.45 6.90 19.65
N ALA A 56 -8.53 6.76 18.71
CA ALA A 56 -8.04 7.83 17.85
C ALA A 56 -8.70 7.72 16.47
N PHE A 57 -9.30 8.82 16.03
CA PHE A 57 -9.96 8.92 14.74
C PHE A 57 -9.25 9.96 13.87
N SER A 58 -8.98 9.59 12.62
CA SER A 58 -8.37 10.46 11.62
C SER A 58 -9.20 10.44 10.35
N LEU A 59 -9.65 11.60 9.91
CA LEU A 59 -10.42 11.81 8.69
C LEU A 59 -9.67 12.79 7.80
N LEU A 60 -9.43 12.40 6.55
CA LEU A 60 -8.77 13.27 5.59
C LEU A 60 -9.37 13.10 4.19
N PRO A 61 -10.03 14.13 3.62
CA PRO A 61 -10.28 14.21 2.20
C PRO A 61 -8.99 14.63 1.47
N VAL A 62 -8.56 13.85 0.48
CA VAL A 62 -7.35 14.15 -0.30
C VAL A 62 -7.67 14.03 -1.79
N PRO A 63 -7.45 15.09 -2.58
CA PRO A 63 -7.45 14.95 -4.02
C PRO A 63 -6.29 14.04 -4.44
N ILE A 64 -6.54 13.08 -5.29
CA ILE A 64 -5.52 12.15 -5.77
C ILE A 64 -5.39 12.24 -7.29
N ASN A 65 -4.15 12.13 -7.75
CA ASN A 65 -3.82 11.78 -9.10
C ASN A 65 -3.23 10.36 -9.11
N ALA A 66 -4.02 9.40 -8.58
CA ALA A 66 -3.64 8.01 -8.66
C ALA A 66 -3.71 7.57 -10.13
N ASP A 67 -2.67 6.89 -10.58
CA ASP A 67 -2.60 6.26 -11.91
C ASP A 67 -2.90 7.18 -13.10
N LYS A 68 -2.56 8.48 -12.97
CA LYS A 68 -2.80 9.50 -14.01
C LYS A 68 -4.28 9.80 -14.30
N SER A 69 -5.22 9.14 -13.62
CA SER A 69 -6.66 9.31 -13.86
C SER A 69 -7.28 10.49 -13.13
N GLY A 70 -6.59 11.03 -12.12
CA GLY A 70 -7.16 12.03 -11.23
C GLY A 70 -8.34 11.51 -10.41
N GLY A 71 -8.62 12.09 -9.27
CA GLY A 71 -9.75 11.66 -8.46
C GLY A 71 -9.75 12.22 -7.05
N LEU A 72 -10.69 11.74 -6.23
CA LEU A 72 -10.84 12.08 -4.84
C LEU A 72 -10.80 10.82 -3.98
N VAL A 73 -9.95 10.83 -2.94
CA VAL A 73 -10.00 9.83 -1.85
C VAL A 73 -10.41 10.51 -0.57
N VAL A 74 -11.26 9.86 0.18
CA VAL A 74 -11.59 10.25 1.55
C VAL A 74 -11.14 9.12 2.47
N SER A 75 -10.07 9.34 3.24
CA SER A 75 -9.52 8.31 4.12
C SER A 75 -9.98 8.48 5.56
N PHE A 76 -10.54 7.41 6.11
CA PHE A 76 -10.92 7.28 7.51
C PHE A 76 -10.00 6.24 8.15
N LEU A 77 -9.23 6.65 9.15
CA LEU A 77 -8.42 5.76 9.95
C LEU A 77 -8.91 5.81 11.39
N THR A 78 -9.37 4.69 11.91
CA THR A 78 -9.73 4.52 13.32
C THR A 78 -8.71 3.60 13.98
N SER A 79 -8.18 4.03 15.13
CA SER A 79 -7.19 3.26 15.91
C SER A 79 -7.67 3.15 17.35
N PHE A 80 -7.55 1.94 17.94
CA PHE A 80 -8.03 1.65 19.30
C PHE A 80 -7.31 0.44 19.90
N TYR A 81 -7.46 0.27 21.22
CA TYR A 81 -6.93 -0.87 21.96
C TYR A 81 -8.06 -1.73 22.52
N LEU A 82 -8.01 -3.06 22.31
CA LEU A 82 -8.92 -4.03 22.92
C LEU A 82 -8.33 -4.65 24.20
N GLY A 83 -7.24 -4.11 24.71
CA GLY A 83 -6.57 -4.52 25.94
C GLY A 83 -5.77 -3.38 26.55
N ASP A 84 -4.81 -3.71 27.42
CA ASP A 84 -3.88 -2.73 27.96
C ASP A 84 -2.92 -2.26 26.85
N GLU A 85 -2.79 -0.95 26.69
CA GLU A 85 -1.93 -0.30 25.68
C GLU A 85 -0.45 -0.72 25.79
N LYS A 86 -0.01 -1.14 26.99
CA LYS A 86 1.37 -1.60 27.23
C LYS A 86 1.62 -3.02 26.73
N THR A 87 0.60 -3.85 26.63
CA THR A 87 0.71 -5.28 26.30
C THR A 87 -0.01 -5.67 25.02
N THR A 88 -0.87 -4.79 24.49
CA THR A 88 -1.69 -5.06 23.31
C THR A 88 -1.33 -4.09 22.21
N ASN A 89 -1.10 -4.59 21.00
CA ASN A 89 -0.88 -3.76 19.82
C ASN A 89 -2.14 -2.94 19.50
N MET A 90 -1.92 -1.77 18.93
CA MET A 90 -2.99 -0.89 18.47
C MET A 90 -3.73 -1.52 17.28
N SER A 91 -5.03 -1.71 17.44
CA SER A 91 -5.93 -2.13 16.36
C SER A 91 -6.25 -0.96 15.45
N GLN A 92 -6.50 -1.27 14.16
CA GLN A 92 -6.79 -0.27 13.14
C GLN A 92 -7.89 -0.74 12.21
N ILE A 93 -8.73 0.19 11.81
CA ILE A 93 -9.67 0.04 10.70
C ILE A 93 -9.45 1.23 9.76
N THR A 94 -9.15 0.94 8.50
CA THR A 94 -9.00 1.95 7.45
C THR A 94 -10.11 1.77 6.43
N PHE A 95 -10.83 2.83 6.14
CA PHE A 95 -11.80 2.90 5.05
C PHE A 95 -11.40 4.08 4.18
N SER A 96 -11.05 3.82 2.90
CA SER A 96 -10.52 4.86 2.00
C SER A 96 -11.24 4.80 0.65
N PRO A 97 -12.55 5.17 0.61
CA PRO A 97 -13.29 5.21 -0.65
C PRO A 97 -12.61 6.15 -1.64
N TYR A 98 -12.52 5.68 -2.87
CA TYR A 98 -11.86 6.35 -3.98
C TYR A 98 -12.81 6.52 -5.16
N PHE A 99 -12.79 7.70 -5.75
CA PHE A 99 -13.56 8.06 -6.94
C PHE A 99 -12.64 8.74 -7.93
N SER A 100 -12.47 8.18 -9.13
CA SER A 100 -11.66 8.82 -10.19
C SER A 100 -12.52 9.51 -11.22
N PHE A 101 -11.90 10.41 -11.98
CA PHE A 101 -12.53 11.04 -13.14
C PHE A 101 -12.63 10.10 -14.35
N THR A 102 -12.06 8.89 -14.26
CA THR A 102 -12.12 7.83 -15.27
C THR A 102 -13.05 6.68 -14.84
N ASN A 103 -14.13 6.99 -14.12
CA ASN A 103 -15.15 6.03 -13.67
C ASN A 103 -14.67 4.89 -12.77
N GLN A 104 -13.58 5.08 -12.04
CA GLN A 104 -13.17 4.13 -11.00
C GLN A 104 -13.87 4.45 -9.69
N TYR A 105 -14.50 3.44 -9.08
CA TYR A 105 -15.17 3.51 -7.79
C TYR A 105 -14.65 2.38 -6.93
N VAL A 106 -13.98 2.69 -5.84
CA VAL A 106 -13.35 1.69 -4.96
C VAL A 106 -13.76 1.94 -3.51
N PHE A 107 -14.26 0.91 -2.84
CA PHE A 107 -14.69 0.95 -1.45
C PHE A 107 -13.91 -0.09 -0.63
N PRO A 108 -12.66 0.19 -0.24
CA PRO A 108 -11.83 -0.73 0.51
C PRO A 108 -12.02 -0.53 2.01
N ILE A 109 -12.17 -1.62 2.75
CA ILE A 109 -12.07 -1.65 4.21
C ILE A 109 -10.92 -2.59 4.55
N GLN A 110 -9.91 -2.07 5.24
CA GLN A 110 -8.80 -2.85 5.75
C GLN A 110 -8.82 -2.86 7.28
N THR A 111 -8.60 -4.01 7.88
CA THR A 111 -8.64 -4.18 9.33
C THR A 111 -7.41 -4.91 9.84
N TYR A 112 -6.86 -4.41 10.95
CA TYR A 112 -5.82 -5.05 11.76
C TYR A 112 -6.31 -5.02 13.21
N ILE A 113 -6.91 -6.09 13.70
CA ILE A 113 -7.53 -6.15 15.03
C ILE A 113 -6.74 -7.07 15.93
N TYR A 114 -6.23 -6.53 17.03
CA TYR A 114 -5.51 -7.27 18.07
C TYR A 114 -6.38 -7.39 19.32
N THR A 115 -6.63 -8.62 19.78
CA THR A 115 -7.31 -8.86 21.06
C THR A 115 -6.36 -8.63 22.22
N LYS A 116 -6.89 -8.62 23.44
CA LYS A 116 -6.12 -8.46 24.69
C LYS A 116 -4.85 -9.31 24.68
N ASP A 117 -3.70 -8.71 25.07
CA ASP A 117 -2.38 -9.31 25.11
C ASP A 117 -1.91 -9.91 23.78
N ASN A 118 -2.49 -9.44 22.68
CA ASN A 118 -2.22 -9.93 21.31
C ASN A 118 -2.49 -11.44 21.13
N HIS A 119 -3.44 -12.03 21.87
CA HIS A 119 -3.75 -13.45 21.72
C HIS A 119 -4.21 -13.80 20.32
N TRP A 120 -5.11 -13.00 19.75
CA TRP A 120 -5.55 -13.11 18.36
C TRP A 120 -5.23 -11.85 17.57
N ASN A 121 -4.93 -12.04 16.30
CA ASN A 121 -4.86 -10.99 15.31
C ASN A 121 -5.80 -11.36 14.16
N PHE A 122 -6.72 -10.45 13.84
CA PHE A 122 -7.62 -10.56 12.69
C PHE A 122 -7.22 -9.52 11.65
N ILE A 123 -6.84 -10.00 10.45
CA ILE A 123 -6.45 -9.15 9.32
C ILE A 123 -7.52 -9.32 8.25
N GLY A 124 -8.18 -8.22 7.88
CA GLY A 124 -9.24 -8.20 6.88
C GLY A 124 -8.92 -7.24 5.72
N ASP A 125 -9.28 -7.65 4.51
CA ASP A 125 -9.29 -6.81 3.31
C ASP A 125 -10.59 -7.08 2.54
N TYR A 126 -11.49 -6.10 2.60
CA TYR A 126 -12.80 -6.19 1.98
C TYR A 126 -12.93 -5.06 0.97
N ARG A 127 -13.24 -5.39 -0.29
CA ARG A 127 -13.35 -4.41 -1.37
C ARG A 127 -14.57 -4.68 -2.22
N PHE A 128 -15.26 -3.60 -2.55
CA PHE A 128 -16.10 -3.53 -3.73
C PHE A 128 -15.49 -2.50 -4.68
N MET A 129 -15.35 -2.86 -5.94
CA MET A 129 -14.78 -1.97 -6.96
C MET A 129 -15.55 -2.07 -8.28
N ILE A 130 -15.73 -0.92 -8.93
CA ILE A 130 -15.97 -0.80 -10.37
C ILE A 130 -14.69 -0.17 -10.90
N TYR A 131 -13.92 -0.90 -11.71
CA TYR A 131 -12.53 -0.50 -11.93
C TYR A 131 -12.05 -0.77 -13.35
N PRO A 132 -12.18 0.23 -14.25
CA PRO A 132 -11.36 0.24 -15.47
C PRO A 132 -9.88 0.17 -15.08
N GLN A 133 -9.20 -0.89 -15.48
CA GLN A 133 -7.84 -1.18 -15.11
C GLN A 133 -6.95 -1.39 -16.30
N ASP A 134 -5.92 -0.55 -16.46
CA ASP A 134 -4.92 -0.80 -17.48
C ASP A 134 -4.08 -2.03 -17.14
N THR A 135 -3.79 -2.84 -18.15
CA THR A 135 -2.85 -3.93 -18.14
C THR A 135 -1.95 -3.84 -19.38
N TYR A 136 -0.76 -4.38 -19.28
CA TYR A 136 0.29 -4.25 -20.30
C TYR A 136 0.78 -5.62 -20.80
N GLY A 137 -0.05 -6.67 -20.60
CA GLY A 137 0.29 -8.04 -20.94
C GLY A 137 1.09 -8.76 -19.86
N LEU A 138 1.67 -9.90 -20.22
CA LEU A 138 2.38 -10.80 -19.33
C LEU A 138 3.90 -10.68 -19.49
N GLY A 139 4.61 -10.57 -18.35
CA GLY A 139 6.06 -10.48 -18.30
C GLY A 139 6.59 -9.12 -17.86
N GLY A 140 7.92 -8.99 -17.86
CA GLY A 140 8.66 -7.81 -17.36
C GLY A 140 9.23 -6.90 -18.44
N ASN A 141 9.02 -7.22 -19.72
CA ASN A 141 9.55 -6.47 -20.87
C ASN A 141 8.50 -5.59 -21.56
N ASN A 142 7.27 -5.63 -21.10
CA ASN A 142 6.12 -4.99 -21.74
C ASN A 142 6.30 -3.48 -21.88
N THR A 143 5.90 -2.94 -23.03
CA THR A 143 5.97 -1.51 -23.33
C THR A 143 4.65 -0.81 -23.01
N ALA A 144 4.63 0.53 -23.01
CA ALA A 144 3.40 1.27 -22.78
C ALA A 144 2.40 1.10 -23.94
N ASP A 145 2.89 0.76 -25.13
CA ASP A 145 2.09 0.61 -26.34
C ASP A 145 1.28 -0.71 -26.37
N GLU A 146 1.64 -1.66 -25.48
CA GLU A 146 0.91 -2.94 -25.28
C GLU A 146 -0.25 -2.83 -24.30
N MET A 147 -0.66 -1.61 -23.96
CA MET A 147 -1.74 -1.34 -23.03
C MET A 147 -3.09 -1.77 -23.59
N SER A 148 -3.86 -2.49 -22.77
CA SER A 148 -5.30 -2.64 -22.89
C SER A 148 -5.97 -2.30 -21.56
N THR A 149 -7.24 -1.91 -21.60
CA THR A 149 -8.02 -1.60 -20.42
C THR A 149 -9.06 -2.69 -20.19
N LEU A 150 -9.04 -3.30 -19.00
CA LEU A 150 -10.03 -4.26 -18.55
C LEU A 150 -11.06 -3.54 -17.67
N ASP A 151 -12.30 -3.50 -18.09
CA ASP A 151 -13.42 -3.07 -17.27
C ASP A 151 -13.98 -4.25 -16.51
N TYR A 152 -14.19 -4.10 -15.19
CA TYR A 152 -14.82 -5.12 -14.36
C TYR A 152 -15.36 -4.55 -13.06
N GLN A 153 -16.21 -5.34 -12.42
CA GLN A 153 -16.61 -5.18 -11.03
C GLN A 153 -15.95 -6.26 -10.20
N GLN A 154 -15.38 -5.89 -9.05
CA GLN A 154 -14.76 -6.86 -8.13
C GLN A 154 -15.42 -6.81 -6.76
N TRP A 155 -15.69 -8.01 -6.23
CA TRP A 155 -15.95 -8.25 -4.82
C TRP A 155 -14.79 -9.04 -4.25
N ARG A 156 -14.13 -8.49 -3.22
CA ARG A 156 -13.08 -9.17 -2.45
C ARG A 156 -13.49 -9.32 -1.02
N PHE A 157 -13.28 -10.50 -0.47
CA PHE A 157 -13.42 -10.77 0.94
C PHE A 157 -12.25 -11.63 1.39
N TYR A 158 -11.28 -11.02 2.06
CA TYR A 158 -10.14 -11.69 2.66
C TYR A 158 -10.20 -11.53 4.16
N GLN A 159 -10.15 -12.65 4.90
CA GLN A 159 -10.12 -12.65 6.36
C GLN A 159 -9.10 -13.66 6.86
N PHE A 160 -8.10 -13.19 7.58
CA PHE A 160 -7.16 -14.01 8.32
C PHE A 160 -7.46 -13.94 9.80
N ALA A 161 -7.25 -15.06 10.50
CA ALA A 161 -7.29 -15.17 11.94
C ALA A 161 -6.04 -15.91 12.39
N THR A 162 -5.12 -15.20 13.07
CA THR A 162 -3.88 -15.77 13.58
C THR A 162 -3.86 -15.72 15.09
N ARG A 163 -3.34 -16.77 15.71
CA ARG A 163 -3.15 -16.90 17.15
C ARG A 163 -1.69 -16.73 17.50
N LYS A 164 -1.41 -16.04 18.59
CA LYS A 164 -0.07 -15.95 19.16
C LYS A 164 0.38 -17.33 19.62
N ILE A 165 1.53 -17.78 19.14
CA ILE A 165 2.13 -19.07 19.49
C ILE A 165 3.18 -18.87 20.58
N VAL A 166 4.22 -18.07 20.28
CA VAL A 166 5.29 -17.74 21.23
C VAL A 166 5.91 -16.39 20.87
N GLY A 167 6.17 -15.55 21.86
CA GLY A 167 6.77 -14.24 21.63
C GLY A 167 5.97 -13.41 20.62
N ASN A 168 6.60 -13.05 19.51
CA ASN A 168 6.02 -12.28 18.39
C ASN A 168 5.55 -13.16 17.23
N TYR A 169 5.66 -14.50 17.36
CA TYR A 169 5.21 -15.44 16.33
C TYR A 169 3.74 -15.75 16.45
N ARG A 170 3.06 -15.75 15.31
CA ARG A 170 1.66 -16.12 15.14
C ARG A 170 1.53 -17.09 13.99
N ALA A 171 0.51 -17.94 14.06
CA ALA A 171 0.08 -18.78 12.94
C ALA A 171 -1.43 -18.84 12.91
N GLY A 172 -1.99 -19.06 11.73
CA GLY A 172 -3.43 -19.10 11.57
C GLY A 172 -3.88 -19.47 10.18
N LEU A 173 -5.15 -19.20 9.95
CA LEU A 173 -5.83 -19.52 8.70
C LEU A 173 -6.45 -18.27 8.09
N GLY A 174 -6.60 -18.28 6.78
CA GLY A 174 -7.30 -17.26 6.01
C GLY A 174 -8.36 -17.86 5.10
N LEU A 175 -9.45 -17.12 4.91
CA LEU A 175 -10.44 -17.35 3.87
C LEU A 175 -10.32 -16.21 2.86
N LEU A 176 -10.19 -16.54 1.58
CA LEU A 176 -9.94 -15.56 0.52
C LEU A 176 -10.92 -15.82 -0.62
N TYR A 177 -11.73 -14.81 -0.89
CA TYR A 177 -12.73 -14.84 -1.94
C TYR A 177 -12.56 -13.61 -2.84
N ASP A 178 -12.43 -13.83 -4.14
CA ASP A 178 -12.50 -12.82 -5.19
C ASP A 178 -13.59 -13.24 -6.18
N ASN A 179 -14.39 -12.26 -6.60
CA ASN A 179 -15.35 -12.44 -7.68
C ASN A 179 -15.26 -11.26 -8.61
N TYR A 180 -15.04 -11.52 -9.88
CA TYR A 180 -14.97 -10.53 -10.96
C TYR A 180 -16.18 -10.71 -11.87
N GLN A 181 -16.87 -9.61 -12.16
CA GLN A 181 -18.11 -9.62 -12.93
C GLN A 181 -18.06 -8.54 -14.01
N ASN A 182 -18.87 -8.74 -15.06
CA ASN A 182 -19.02 -7.79 -16.17
C ASN A 182 -17.67 -7.44 -16.81
N ILE A 183 -16.84 -8.45 -17.05
CA ILE A 183 -15.51 -8.27 -17.61
C ILE A 183 -15.63 -7.94 -19.08
N SER A 184 -14.95 -6.85 -19.51
CA SER A 184 -14.78 -6.49 -20.91
C SER A 184 -13.39 -5.91 -21.13
N GLU A 185 -12.91 -5.94 -22.35
CA GLU A 185 -11.59 -5.43 -22.70
C GLU A 185 -11.70 -4.41 -23.82
N GLU A 186 -11.06 -3.25 -23.62
CA GLU A 186 -10.83 -2.26 -24.66
C GLU A 186 -9.33 -2.25 -25.01
N SER A 187 -9.01 -2.52 -26.26
CA SER A 187 -7.63 -2.58 -26.73
C SER A 187 -7.46 -1.81 -28.02
N PHE A 188 -6.32 -1.12 -28.14
CA PHE A 188 -5.90 -0.37 -29.32
C PHE A 188 -4.70 -1.03 -30.03
N ILE A 189 -4.29 -2.24 -29.57
CA ILE A 189 -3.23 -3.00 -30.21
C ILE A 189 -3.78 -3.82 -31.40
N ASP A 190 -2.97 -4.01 -32.42
CA ASP A 190 -3.29 -4.90 -33.52
C ASP A 190 -3.20 -6.35 -33.05
N GLY A 191 -4.30 -7.12 -33.19
CA GLY A 191 -4.38 -8.54 -32.85
C GLY A 191 -4.88 -8.79 -31.42
N GLU A 192 -4.71 -10.03 -30.97
CA GLU A 192 -5.19 -10.51 -29.69
C GLU A 192 -4.26 -10.07 -28.54
N THR A 193 -4.86 -9.55 -27.47
CA THR A 193 -4.16 -9.19 -26.22
C THR A 193 -3.66 -10.43 -25.46
N ASP A 194 -2.76 -10.22 -24.51
CA ASP A 194 -2.34 -11.31 -23.62
C ASP A 194 -3.47 -11.74 -22.69
N TYR A 195 -4.39 -10.84 -22.30
CA TYR A 195 -5.59 -11.22 -21.55
C TYR A 195 -6.46 -12.18 -22.37
N TYR A 196 -6.78 -11.79 -23.62
CA TYR A 196 -7.62 -12.59 -24.52
C TYR A 196 -7.02 -14.00 -24.74
N LYS A 197 -5.73 -14.06 -25.05
CA LYS A 197 -5.01 -15.34 -25.22
C LYS A 197 -4.99 -16.19 -23.95
N TYR A 198 -4.73 -15.55 -22.81
CA TYR A 198 -4.65 -16.21 -21.52
C TYR A 198 -6.00 -16.81 -21.12
N MET A 199 -7.09 -16.07 -21.32
CA MET A 199 -8.46 -16.48 -20.97
C MET A 199 -9.13 -17.30 -22.09
N ASN A 200 -8.46 -17.59 -23.22
CA ASN A 200 -9.03 -18.27 -24.38
C ASN A 200 -10.27 -17.54 -24.95
N GLY A 201 -10.27 -16.21 -24.92
CA GLY A 201 -11.40 -15.37 -25.34
C GLY A 201 -12.62 -15.42 -24.43
N ASP A 202 -12.50 -15.96 -23.22
CA ASP A 202 -13.58 -16.04 -22.24
C ASP A 202 -13.62 -14.77 -21.38
N PHE A 203 -14.72 -14.05 -21.42
CA PHE A 203 -15.04 -12.87 -20.60
C PHE A 203 -16.15 -13.16 -19.59
N SER A 204 -16.38 -14.42 -19.27
CA SER A 204 -17.36 -14.80 -18.25
C SER A 204 -16.94 -14.33 -16.85
N ASN A 205 -17.90 -14.30 -15.93
CA ASN A 205 -17.61 -13.96 -14.54
C ASN A 205 -16.64 -14.96 -13.93
N GLU A 206 -15.62 -14.45 -13.23
CA GLU A 206 -14.56 -15.23 -12.61
C GLU A 206 -14.74 -15.28 -11.10
N THR A 207 -14.52 -16.42 -10.48
CA THR A 207 -14.58 -16.58 -9.03
C THR A 207 -13.42 -17.40 -8.52
N SER A 208 -12.66 -16.84 -7.57
CA SER A 208 -11.59 -17.54 -6.86
C SER A 208 -11.96 -17.65 -5.38
N PHE A 209 -11.95 -18.88 -4.87
CA PHE A 209 -12.08 -19.14 -3.45
C PHE A 209 -10.89 -19.96 -2.97
N GLY A 210 -10.27 -19.51 -1.88
CA GLY A 210 -9.10 -20.18 -1.32
C GLY A 210 -9.06 -20.17 0.20
N VAL A 211 -8.39 -21.18 0.73
CA VAL A 211 -7.99 -21.26 2.13
C VAL A 211 -6.48 -21.03 2.21
N ALA A 212 -6.03 -20.18 3.12
CA ALA A 212 -4.62 -19.91 3.31
C ALA A 212 -4.15 -20.35 4.70
N PHE A 213 -2.90 -20.82 4.76
CA PHE A 213 -2.14 -20.98 5.99
C PHE A 213 -1.22 -19.77 6.11
N GLN A 214 -1.30 -19.05 7.24
CA GLN A 214 -0.51 -17.85 7.48
C GLN A 214 0.45 -18.06 8.66
N GLY A 215 1.73 -17.74 8.43
CA GLY A 215 2.72 -17.51 9.47
C GLY A 215 3.03 -16.02 9.54
N LEU A 216 3.06 -15.47 10.76
CA LEU A 216 3.29 -14.04 10.99
C LEU A 216 4.28 -13.84 12.14
N TYR A 217 5.29 -13.01 11.91
CA TYR A 217 6.17 -12.45 12.94
C TYR A 217 6.05 -10.93 12.94
N ASP A 218 5.66 -10.33 14.06
CA ASP A 218 5.50 -8.88 14.16
C ASP A 218 6.06 -8.37 15.49
N SER A 219 7.21 -7.70 15.42
CA SER A 219 7.90 -7.06 16.55
C SER A 219 7.97 -5.54 16.41
N ARG A 220 7.15 -4.95 15.52
CA ARG A 220 7.08 -3.49 15.38
C ARG A 220 6.47 -2.88 16.63
N GLU A 221 7.01 -1.74 17.06
CA GLU A 221 6.44 -0.96 18.17
C GLU A 221 5.17 -0.18 17.74
N ASN A 222 5.05 0.10 16.44
CA ASN A 222 3.92 0.80 15.86
C ASN A 222 3.66 0.25 14.46
N ASN A 223 2.42 -0.06 14.12
CA ASN A 223 2.04 -0.64 12.83
C ASN A 223 1.62 0.41 11.79
N VAL A 224 1.47 1.70 12.19
CA VAL A 224 1.14 2.83 11.31
C VAL A 224 2.40 3.47 10.71
N ASN A 225 3.39 3.73 11.57
CA ASN A 225 4.66 4.36 11.22
C ASN A 225 5.77 3.75 12.09
N PRO A 226 6.20 2.53 11.77
CA PRO A 226 7.21 1.82 12.55
C PRO A 226 8.59 2.46 12.39
N GLU A 227 9.29 2.59 13.52
CA GLU A 227 10.66 3.08 13.61
C GLU A 227 11.65 1.95 13.89
N GLN A 228 11.19 0.88 14.55
CA GLN A 228 11.99 -0.27 14.91
C GLN A 228 11.20 -1.57 14.74
N GLY A 229 11.93 -2.69 14.79
CA GLY A 229 11.33 -4.00 14.75
C GLY A 229 11.31 -4.60 13.33
N MET A 230 10.53 -5.65 13.20
CA MET A 230 10.43 -6.45 11.99
C MET A 230 9.00 -6.96 11.83
N TYR A 231 8.57 -7.05 10.59
CA TYR A 231 7.33 -7.71 10.18
C TYR A 231 7.67 -8.74 9.11
N ILE A 232 7.22 -9.97 9.29
CA ILE A 232 7.34 -11.03 8.28
C ILE A 232 6.01 -11.76 8.23
N GLU A 233 5.40 -11.76 7.08
CA GLU A 233 4.19 -12.49 6.75
C GLU A 233 4.50 -13.51 5.66
N ALA A 234 4.02 -14.74 5.82
CA ALA A 234 4.13 -15.78 4.82
C ALA A 234 2.81 -16.54 4.74
N ASP A 235 2.20 -16.54 3.56
CA ASP A 235 0.93 -17.20 3.29
C ASP A 235 1.12 -18.26 2.22
N TYR A 236 0.54 -19.43 2.45
CA TYR A 236 0.33 -20.45 1.45
C TYR A 236 -1.16 -20.62 1.22
N ARG A 237 -1.65 -20.26 0.03
CA ARG A 237 -3.06 -20.30 -0.35
C ARG A 237 -3.32 -21.44 -1.33
N ILE A 238 -4.37 -22.22 -1.05
CA ILE A 238 -4.92 -23.26 -1.92
C ILE A 238 -6.24 -22.74 -2.47
N ASN A 239 -6.36 -22.62 -3.79
CA ASN A 239 -7.57 -22.12 -4.47
C ASN A 239 -8.29 -23.27 -5.16
N THR A 240 -9.62 -23.24 -5.03
CA THR A 240 -10.49 -24.30 -5.55
C THR A 240 -10.86 -24.11 -7.01
N SER A 241 -10.79 -22.87 -7.53
CA SER A 241 -11.23 -22.51 -8.87
C SER A 241 -10.28 -21.51 -9.53
N GLY A 242 -9.92 -21.75 -10.74
CA GLY A 242 -9.22 -20.90 -11.68
C GLY A 242 -9.77 -21.13 -13.09
N VAL A 243 -9.00 -20.74 -14.11
CA VAL A 243 -9.38 -20.94 -15.50
C VAL A 243 -9.70 -22.39 -15.78
N GLU A 244 -10.81 -22.66 -16.47
CA GLU A 244 -11.34 -24.01 -16.75
C GLU A 244 -11.61 -24.83 -15.47
N GLY A 245 -11.90 -24.18 -14.33
CA GLY A 245 -12.18 -24.85 -13.06
C GLY A 245 -10.95 -25.52 -12.41
N LYS A 246 -9.75 -25.26 -12.90
CA LYS A 246 -8.52 -25.87 -12.36
C LYS A 246 -8.14 -25.26 -11.03
N LYS A 247 -7.74 -26.13 -10.08
CA LYS A 247 -7.17 -25.68 -8.79
C LYS A 247 -5.79 -25.06 -9.04
N TRP A 248 -5.41 -24.10 -8.18
CA TRP A 248 -4.10 -23.47 -8.20
C TRP A 248 -3.68 -23.05 -6.80
N ASN A 249 -2.41 -22.78 -6.62
CA ASN A 249 -1.84 -22.38 -5.34
C ASN A 249 -1.13 -21.05 -5.45
N SER A 250 -0.97 -20.34 -4.33
CA SER A 250 -0.07 -19.20 -4.28
C SER A 250 0.74 -19.16 -2.99
N ILE A 251 1.92 -18.55 -3.11
CA ILE A 251 2.77 -18.14 -1.99
C ILE A 251 2.86 -16.62 -2.01
N TYR A 252 2.68 -16.01 -0.84
CA TYR A 252 2.83 -14.58 -0.61
C TYR A 252 3.74 -14.37 0.59
N ILE A 253 4.83 -13.64 0.42
CA ILE A 253 5.80 -13.34 1.47
C ILE A 253 6.07 -11.85 1.46
N ASP A 254 5.91 -11.20 2.63
CA ASP A 254 6.22 -9.79 2.85
C ASP A 254 7.10 -9.66 4.10
N ALA A 255 8.35 -9.30 3.91
CA ALA A 255 9.31 -9.12 4.99
C ALA A 255 9.75 -7.66 5.04
N ARG A 256 9.60 -7.04 6.21
CA ARG A 256 9.91 -5.62 6.45
C ARG A 256 10.79 -5.49 7.68
N LYS A 257 11.81 -4.61 7.61
CA LYS A 257 12.72 -4.33 8.72
C LYS A 257 12.86 -2.82 8.89
N TYR A 258 12.86 -2.38 10.13
CA TYR A 258 12.97 -0.97 10.49
C TYR A 258 14.11 -0.77 11.47
N HIS A 259 14.90 0.27 11.24
CA HIS A 259 16.04 0.63 12.09
C HIS A 259 16.08 2.14 12.31
N SER A 260 15.90 2.56 13.55
CA SER A 260 16.02 3.96 13.97
C SER A 260 17.46 4.28 14.36
N PHE A 261 18.02 5.35 13.79
CA PHE A 261 19.36 5.83 14.11
C PHE A 261 19.38 6.90 15.21
N SER A 262 18.23 7.41 15.61
CA SER A 262 18.17 8.51 16.57
C SER A 262 16.94 8.40 17.45
N LYS A 263 17.16 8.49 18.77
CA LYS A 263 16.06 8.58 19.75
C LYS A 263 15.42 9.98 19.82
N GLN A 264 16.10 11.01 19.33
CA GLN A 264 15.69 12.41 19.47
C GLN A 264 14.93 12.94 18.24
N ARG A 265 15.27 12.46 17.05
CA ARG A 265 14.64 12.82 15.78
C ARG A 265 14.31 11.56 15.01
N HIS A 266 13.17 11.54 14.39
CA HIS A 266 12.78 10.47 13.48
C HIS A 266 13.80 10.37 12.34
N LYS A 267 14.63 9.32 12.37
CA LYS A 267 15.58 8.94 11.33
C LYS A 267 15.55 7.44 11.22
N VAL A 268 14.81 6.94 10.25
CA VAL A 268 14.54 5.51 10.10
C VAL A 268 15.01 5.05 8.73
N LEU A 269 15.72 3.96 8.71
CA LEU A 269 15.99 3.18 7.52
C LEU A 269 15.08 1.96 7.52
N ALA A 270 14.22 1.86 6.52
CA ALA A 270 13.27 0.79 6.36
C ALA A 270 13.58 -0.01 5.09
N TYR A 271 13.40 -1.33 5.18
CA TYR A 271 13.61 -2.26 4.07
C TYR A 271 12.40 -3.16 3.92
N ARG A 272 12.05 -3.48 2.68
CA ARG A 272 11.01 -4.44 2.32
C ARG A 272 11.56 -5.41 1.28
N ALA A 273 11.30 -6.70 1.50
CA ALA A 273 11.47 -7.77 0.51
C ALA A 273 10.13 -8.45 0.35
N PHE A 274 9.68 -8.60 -0.88
CA PHE A 274 8.36 -9.11 -1.20
C PHE A 274 8.44 -10.14 -2.31
N TYR A 275 7.71 -11.24 -2.14
CA TYR A 275 7.55 -12.30 -3.11
C TYR A 275 6.09 -12.74 -3.18
N TRP A 276 5.55 -12.80 -4.39
CA TRP A 276 4.22 -13.33 -4.65
C TRP A 276 4.28 -14.22 -5.89
N SER A 277 3.79 -15.46 -5.78
CA SER A 277 3.81 -16.44 -6.87
C SER A 277 2.54 -17.26 -6.89
N THR A 278 2.12 -17.65 -8.08
CA THR A 278 1.02 -18.59 -8.36
C THR A 278 1.56 -19.81 -9.13
N PHE A 279 1.08 -21.00 -8.80
CA PHE A 279 1.58 -22.26 -9.38
C PHE A 279 0.58 -23.42 -9.22
N GLY A 280 0.89 -24.56 -9.86
CA GLY A 280 0.11 -25.81 -9.72
C GLY A 280 -1.25 -25.79 -10.41
N GLY A 281 -1.45 -24.83 -11.32
CA GLY A 281 -2.66 -24.68 -12.12
C GLY A 281 -2.69 -23.34 -12.85
N LYS A 282 -3.86 -22.92 -13.32
CA LYS A 282 -4.06 -21.68 -14.07
C LYS A 282 -5.01 -20.76 -13.29
N PRO A 283 -4.52 -19.77 -12.51
CA PRO A 283 -5.37 -18.77 -11.87
C PRO A 283 -6.10 -17.93 -12.94
N HIS A 284 -7.11 -17.19 -12.56
CA HIS A 284 -7.66 -16.15 -13.44
C HIS A 284 -6.62 -15.05 -13.68
N TYR A 285 -6.69 -14.37 -14.83
CA TYR A 285 -5.69 -13.35 -15.19
C TYR A 285 -5.57 -12.24 -14.13
N LEU A 286 -6.69 -11.81 -13.56
CA LEU A 286 -6.73 -10.77 -12.54
C LEU A 286 -6.19 -11.24 -11.17
N ASP A 287 -6.03 -12.54 -10.94
CA ASP A 287 -5.43 -13.13 -9.74
C ASP A 287 -3.90 -13.30 -9.86
N LEU A 288 -3.32 -13.08 -11.05
CA LEU A 288 -1.87 -13.17 -11.25
C LEU A 288 -1.12 -12.07 -10.49
N PRO A 289 0.05 -12.37 -9.93
CA PRO A 289 0.95 -11.39 -9.33
C PRO A 289 1.21 -10.20 -10.25
N SER A 290 0.93 -8.99 -9.75
CA SER A 290 1.10 -7.76 -10.50
C SER A 290 1.63 -6.64 -9.63
N ILE A 291 2.51 -5.79 -10.19
CA ILE A 291 3.09 -4.66 -9.47
C ILE A 291 2.03 -3.62 -9.11
N GLY A 292 2.04 -3.15 -7.86
CA GLY A 292 1.04 -2.20 -7.35
C GLY A 292 -0.32 -2.82 -7.04
N TRP A 293 -0.47 -4.14 -7.17
CA TRP A 293 -1.72 -4.88 -6.94
C TRP A 293 -1.61 -5.93 -5.82
N ASP A 294 -0.52 -5.84 -5.03
CA ASP A 294 -0.39 -6.58 -3.77
C ASP A 294 -1.54 -6.25 -2.80
N ARG A 295 -1.72 -7.03 -1.75
CA ARG A 295 -2.84 -6.89 -0.79
C ARG A 295 -3.01 -5.45 -0.28
N ASP A 296 -1.91 -4.78 0.03
CA ASP A 296 -1.93 -3.39 0.50
C ASP A 296 -1.89 -2.36 -0.65
N GLY A 297 -1.65 -2.78 -1.90
CA GLY A 297 -1.50 -1.92 -3.07
C GLY A 297 -0.27 -1.01 -2.98
N LYS A 298 0.79 -1.45 -2.30
CA LYS A 298 1.93 -0.61 -1.91
C LYS A 298 3.24 -0.92 -2.62
N THR A 299 3.32 -1.99 -3.42
CA THR A 299 4.49 -2.25 -4.27
C THR A 299 4.55 -1.30 -5.47
N GLY A 300 5.74 -1.11 -6.05
CA GLY A 300 5.92 -0.44 -7.34
C GLY A 300 5.79 1.08 -7.31
N ARG A 301 6.29 1.78 -6.27
CA ARG A 301 6.47 3.23 -6.34
C ARG A 301 7.40 3.59 -7.51
N GLY A 302 6.94 4.48 -8.41
CA GLY A 302 7.64 4.85 -9.65
C GLY A 302 7.16 4.09 -10.89
N PHE A 303 6.16 3.21 -10.73
CA PHE A 303 5.50 2.51 -11.83
C PHE A 303 4.00 2.75 -11.79
N THR A 304 3.37 2.75 -12.97
CA THR A 304 1.92 2.60 -13.11
C THR A 304 1.50 1.24 -12.56
N ARG A 305 0.34 1.17 -11.91
CA ARG A 305 -0.21 -0.12 -11.44
C ARG A 305 -0.37 -1.08 -12.62
N ASN A 306 -0.17 -2.37 -12.34
CA ASN A 306 -0.26 -3.45 -13.33
C ASN A 306 0.70 -3.33 -14.52
N ARG A 307 1.72 -2.47 -14.42
CA ARG A 307 2.74 -2.33 -15.46
C ARG A 307 3.42 -3.66 -15.79
N PHE A 308 3.61 -4.50 -14.79
CA PHE A 308 4.21 -5.83 -14.92
C PHE A 308 3.34 -6.85 -14.20
N ARG A 309 2.99 -7.92 -14.89
CA ARG A 309 2.15 -9.03 -14.41
C ARG A 309 2.72 -10.36 -14.89
N SER A 310 2.78 -11.38 -14.02
CA SER A 310 3.17 -12.74 -14.40
C SER A 310 2.83 -13.75 -13.31
N ASN A 311 3.32 -15.00 -13.44
CA ASN A 311 3.16 -16.06 -12.44
C ASN A 311 3.88 -15.77 -11.12
N ALA A 312 4.94 -14.97 -11.14
CA ALA A 312 5.66 -14.59 -9.92
C ALA A 312 6.19 -13.16 -9.99
N LEU A 313 6.22 -12.49 -8.84
CA LEU A 313 6.71 -11.12 -8.63
C LEU A 313 7.71 -11.12 -7.47
N LEU A 314 8.90 -10.56 -7.72
CA LEU A 314 9.89 -10.17 -6.71
C LEU A 314 9.96 -8.64 -6.64
N TYR A 315 10.00 -8.10 -5.41
CA TYR A 315 10.12 -6.67 -5.18
C TYR A 315 10.97 -6.41 -3.94
N PHE A 316 11.93 -5.50 -4.08
CA PHE A 316 12.76 -5.03 -2.99
C PHE A 316 12.68 -3.52 -2.92
N GLU A 317 12.57 -2.98 -1.71
CA GLU A 317 12.52 -1.55 -1.49
C GLU A 317 13.32 -1.16 -0.26
N GLY A 318 14.05 -0.06 -0.35
CA GLY A 318 14.70 0.61 0.76
C GLY A 318 14.25 2.06 0.83
N GLU A 319 13.96 2.55 2.03
CA GLU A 319 13.61 3.96 2.21
C GLU A 319 14.24 4.56 3.47
N TYR A 320 14.64 5.81 3.36
CA TYR A 320 15.14 6.62 4.45
C TYR A 320 14.11 7.69 4.81
N ARG A 321 13.58 7.62 6.03
CA ARG A 321 12.60 8.56 6.59
C ARG A 321 13.31 9.52 7.53
N MET A 322 12.97 10.81 7.48
CA MET A 322 13.54 11.82 8.37
C MET A 322 12.58 12.95 8.67
N ASP A 323 12.65 13.47 9.91
CA ASP A 323 12.01 14.73 10.23
C ASP A 323 12.81 15.90 9.65
N ILE A 324 12.12 16.80 8.93
CA ILE A 324 12.69 18.07 8.45
C ILE A 324 12.57 19.12 9.55
N SER A 325 11.40 19.18 10.21
CA SER A 325 11.14 20.17 11.26
C SER A 325 11.51 19.65 12.65
N LYS A 326 11.96 20.55 13.54
CA LYS A 326 12.34 20.21 14.92
C LYS A 326 11.15 19.63 15.74
N ASN A 327 9.93 20.01 15.41
CA ASN A 327 8.70 19.56 16.09
C ASN A 327 8.07 18.31 15.47
N GLY A 328 8.73 17.68 14.46
CA GLY A 328 8.24 16.49 13.78
C GLY A 328 6.98 16.69 12.94
N PHE A 329 6.59 17.95 12.65
CA PHE A 329 5.41 18.23 11.83
C PHE A 329 5.66 17.94 10.34
N TRP A 330 6.84 18.32 9.83
CA TRP A 330 7.29 18.07 8.47
C TRP A 330 8.38 17.00 8.45
N GLY A 331 8.24 16.04 7.57
CA GLY A 331 9.23 15.00 7.29
C GLY A 331 9.41 14.78 5.79
N ALA A 332 10.49 14.09 5.45
CA ALA A 332 10.80 13.65 4.10
C ALA A 332 11.16 12.17 4.06
N VAL A 333 10.96 11.56 2.91
CA VAL A 333 11.36 10.20 2.60
C VAL A 333 12.11 10.19 1.27
N PHE A 334 13.20 9.42 1.21
CA PHE A 334 13.89 9.05 -0.01
C PHE A 334 13.83 7.54 -0.15
N PHE A 335 13.45 7.03 -1.31
CA PHE A 335 13.31 5.61 -1.53
C PHE A 335 13.91 5.16 -2.86
N THR A 336 14.30 3.91 -2.88
CA THR A 336 14.67 3.18 -4.09
C THR A 336 14.05 1.80 -4.05
N ASN A 337 13.60 1.31 -5.18
CA ASN A 337 13.10 -0.05 -5.30
C ASN A 337 13.54 -0.70 -6.59
N ILE A 338 13.45 -2.01 -6.61
CA ILE A 338 13.70 -2.82 -7.79
C ILE A 338 12.69 -3.97 -7.83
N SER A 339 12.09 -4.18 -8.97
CA SER A 339 11.11 -5.24 -9.19
C SER A 339 11.49 -6.13 -10.35
N SER A 340 11.06 -7.37 -10.27
CA SER A 340 11.11 -8.30 -11.40
C SER A 340 9.86 -9.18 -11.36
N VAL A 341 9.17 -9.33 -12.48
CA VAL A 341 8.22 -10.42 -12.66
C VAL A 341 8.88 -11.52 -13.47
N SER A 342 8.48 -12.76 -13.20
CA SER A 342 9.01 -13.89 -13.94
C SER A 342 8.65 -13.80 -15.43
N LYS A 343 9.48 -14.39 -16.26
CA LYS A 343 9.03 -14.77 -17.61
C LYS A 343 7.88 -15.75 -17.44
N PHE A 344 6.78 -15.50 -18.16
CA PHE A 344 5.58 -16.31 -18.04
C PHE A 344 5.90 -17.81 -18.29
N ASP A 345 5.30 -18.70 -17.51
CA ASP A 345 5.46 -20.17 -17.50
C ASP A 345 6.83 -20.74 -17.09
N THR A 346 7.89 -19.94 -16.98
CA THR A 346 9.23 -20.47 -16.68
C THR A 346 9.73 -20.14 -15.28
N TYR A 347 9.09 -19.20 -14.55
CA TYR A 347 9.54 -18.66 -13.26
C TYR A 347 10.96 -18.06 -13.28
N ASP A 348 11.48 -17.70 -14.47
CA ASP A 348 12.79 -17.10 -14.64
C ASP A 348 12.72 -15.57 -14.51
N PHE A 349 13.53 -14.99 -13.61
CA PHE A 349 13.60 -13.57 -13.32
C PHE A 349 14.77 -12.92 -14.06
N SER A 350 14.61 -12.69 -15.33
CA SER A 350 15.68 -12.15 -16.19
C SER A 350 15.66 -10.63 -16.33
N LYS A 351 14.49 -9.98 -16.08
CA LYS A 351 14.32 -8.53 -16.24
C LYS A 351 14.08 -7.83 -14.91
N TRP A 352 14.95 -6.88 -14.59
CA TRP A 352 14.88 -6.08 -13.38
C TRP A 352 14.57 -4.62 -13.71
N ASN A 353 13.58 -4.07 -13.02
CA ASN A 353 13.05 -2.73 -13.25
C ASN A 353 13.27 -1.87 -12.00
N PRO A 354 14.30 -1.00 -11.98
CA PRO A 354 14.57 -0.10 -10.87
C PRO A 354 13.70 1.16 -10.91
N ALA A 355 13.40 1.71 -9.73
CA ALA A 355 12.81 3.04 -9.57
C ALA A 355 13.38 3.73 -8.33
N VAL A 356 13.31 5.06 -8.35
CA VAL A 356 13.73 5.93 -7.24
C VAL A 356 12.68 7.00 -7.00
N GLY A 357 12.69 7.59 -5.81
CA GLY A 357 11.76 8.68 -5.54
C GLY A 357 11.98 9.34 -4.21
N THR A 358 11.11 10.31 -3.97
CA THR A 358 11.07 11.09 -2.73
C THR A 358 9.65 11.32 -2.30
N GLY A 359 9.45 11.61 -1.02
CA GLY A 359 8.13 11.89 -0.49
C GLY A 359 8.14 12.92 0.63
N LEU A 360 7.03 13.63 0.75
CA LEU A 360 6.75 14.55 1.82
C LEU A 360 5.88 13.87 2.88
N ARG A 361 6.15 14.19 4.13
CA ARG A 361 5.38 13.74 5.29
C ARG A 361 4.89 14.92 6.08
N ILE A 362 3.59 14.91 6.42
CA ILE A 362 3.00 15.89 7.33
C ILE A 362 2.38 15.09 8.48
N LYS A 363 2.78 15.38 9.72
CA LYS A 363 2.23 14.69 10.89
C LYS A 363 0.73 14.97 10.98
N PHE A 364 -0.07 13.94 10.70
CA PHE A 364 -1.51 14.06 10.70
C PHE A 364 -2.08 13.90 12.11
N ASN A 365 -1.68 12.86 12.84
CA ASN A 365 -2.10 12.61 14.20
C ASN A 365 -0.93 12.05 15.02
N LYS A 366 -0.51 12.79 16.05
CA LYS A 366 0.61 12.44 16.93
C LYS A 366 0.32 11.27 17.87
N LYS A 367 -0.97 10.96 18.17
CA LYS A 367 -1.35 9.87 19.07
C LYS A 367 -1.12 8.50 18.45
N ASN A 368 -1.52 8.29 17.20
CA ASN A 368 -1.30 7.04 16.48
C ASN A 368 -0.09 7.09 15.55
N ASN A 369 0.67 8.19 15.56
CA ASN A 369 1.85 8.46 14.74
C ASN A 369 1.58 8.47 13.22
N SER A 370 0.32 8.70 12.77
CA SER A 370 -0.01 8.74 11.34
C SER A 370 0.52 10.00 10.66
N ASN A 371 0.96 9.82 9.42
CA ASN A 371 1.38 10.89 8.53
C ASN A 371 0.45 10.98 7.33
N LEU A 372 0.22 12.20 6.83
CA LEU A 372 -0.16 12.39 5.45
C LEU A 372 1.08 12.19 4.60
N VAL A 373 0.97 11.35 3.59
CA VAL A 373 2.05 10.90 2.72
C VAL A 373 1.80 11.40 1.32
N LEU A 374 2.82 12.00 0.71
CA LEU A 374 2.86 12.34 -0.71
C LEU A 374 4.19 11.82 -1.28
N ASP A 375 4.13 10.76 -2.06
CA ASP A 375 5.31 10.13 -2.68
C ASP A 375 5.29 10.33 -4.20
N TYR A 376 6.42 10.77 -4.74
CA TYR A 376 6.69 10.84 -6.17
C TYR A 376 7.84 9.90 -6.52
N GLY A 377 7.56 8.94 -7.39
CA GLY A 377 8.55 7.98 -7.87
C GLY A 377 8.68 8.02 -9.38
N ILE A 378 9.88 7.73 -9.87
CA ILE A 378 10.22 7.66 -11.29
C ILE A 378 11.01 6.38 -11.59
N SER A 379 10.80 5.86 -12.78
CA SER A 379 11.57 4.78 -13.38
C SER A 379 11.96 5.15 -14.82
N LYS A 380 12.57 4.24 -15.56
CA LYS A 380 13.09 4.53 -16.91
C LYS A 380 12.04 5.13 -17.86
N ASN A 381 10.81 4.59 -17.87
CA ASN A 381 9.76 4.98 -18.81
C ASN A 381 8.42 5.20 -18.11
N ASP A 382 8.42 5.36 -16.77
CA ASP A 382 7.20 5.48 -16.00
C ASP A 382 7.39 6.36 -14.76
N TRP A 383 6.27 6.76 -14.15
CA TRP A 383 6.26 7.51 -12.90
C TRP A 383 4.96 7.26 -12.15
N SER A 384 4.98 7.45 -10.85
CA SER A 384 3.76 7.41 -10.04
C SER A 384 3.76 8.50 -8.97
N LEU A 385 2.56 8.99 -8.66
CA LEU A 385 2.30 9.87 -7.53
C LEU A 385 1.34 9.15 -6.58
N ARG A 386 1.69 9.04 -5.30
CA ARG A 386 0.88 8.38 -4.29
C ARG A 386 0.58 9.31 -3.14
N LEU A 387 -0.68 9.32 -2.74
CA LEU A 387 -1.19 10.03 -1.58
C LEU A 387 -1.84 9.03 -0.62
N GLY A 388 -1.69 9.25 0.68
CA GLY A 388 -2.28 8.36 1.67
C GLY A 388 -2.12 8.82 3.10
N LEU A 389 -2.73 8.08 4.01
CA LEU A 389 -2.50 8.14 5.45
C LEU A 389 -1.64 6.93 5.86
N SER A 390 -0.68 7.12 6.74
CA SER A 390 0.35 6.15 7.16
C SER A 390 1.50 5.97 6.17
N GLU A 391 2.56 5.30 6.60
CA GLU A 391 3.72 5.03 5.76
C GLU A 391 3.43 3.95 4.69
N ASN A 392 4.31 3.86 3.69
CA ASN A 392 4.12 2.90 2.59
C ASN A 392 4.22 1.45 3.09
N PHE A 393 5.12 1.18 4.05
CA PHE A 393 5.22 -0.14 4.68
C PHE A 393 5.77 -0.06 6.09
#